data_f75819825d906353bc3cf14e9bfa84f8
#
_entry.id   f75819825d906353bc3cf14e9bfa84f8
#
_cell.length_a   1.000
_cell.length_b   1.000
_cell.length_c   1.000
_cell.angle_alpha   90.00
_cell.angle_beta   90.00
_cell.angle_gamma   90.00
#
_symmetry.space_group_name_H-M   'P 1'
#
loop_
_entity.id
_entity.type
_entity.pdbx_description
1 polymer ?
#
loop_
_entity_poly.entity_id
_entity_poly.type
_entity_poly.pdbx_seq_one_letter_code
_entity_poly.pdbx_strand_id
1 'polypeptide(L)'
;GSGVRRIEAVTNVAAYKALRKSEETLEEVGTVLKANDFNKIVEKAESTMTALNTMKKEIETLTSKLNALEAKNQASQVEEVNGVKFLYTHVEKDNAAAKQMAFDFRDQLGSGVVVVTSTFEGKNSYFVGITKDLTNTYKAGVLVKAMNEVLDGRGGGKPDFAQGGAPTLDKIDEAVAAVKSKL
;
A
#
# COMPACT_ATOMS: atom_id res chain seq x y z
N GLY A 1 25.10 27.66 29.04
CA GLY A 1 25.87 27.13 30.16
C GLY A 1 24.96 26.56 31.24
N SER A 2 25.35 25.46 31.84
CA SER A 2 24.65 24.87 32.96
C SER A 2 24.59 25.87 34.12
N GLY A 3 23.41 26.17 34.65
CA GLY A 3 23.20 27.05 35.80
C GLY A 3 22.80 28.48 35.48
N VAL A 4 22.70 28.90 34.21
CA VAL A 4 22.23 30.24 33.85
C VAL A 4 20.72 30.23 33.77
N ARG A 5 20.05 31.08 34.55
CA ARG A 5 18.61 31.35 34.47
C ARG A 5 18.40 32.71 33.84
N ARG A 6 17.57 32.79 32.81
CA ARG A 6 17.20 34.03 32.16
C ARG A 6 15.84 34.49 32.66
N ILE A 7 15.72 35.73 33.06
CA ILE A 7 14.46 36.38 33.42
C ILE A 7 14.27 37.54 32.43
N GLU A 8 13.14 37.54 31.75
CA GLU A 8 12.73 38.64 30.92
C GLU A 8 11.50 39.32 31.57
N ALA A 9 11.54 40.63 31.73
CA ALA A 9 10.43 41.41 32.26
C ALA A 9 10.05 42.50 31.27
N VAL A 10 8.78 42.62 31.04
CA VAL A 10 8.19 43.67 30.19
C VAL A 10 7.20 44.47 31.00
N THR A 11 7.14 45.78 30.78
CA THR A 11 6.28 46.72 31.52
C THR A 11 5.55 47.62 30.55
N ASN A 12 4.45 48.28 31.03
CA ASN A 12 3.70 49.28 30.31
C ASN A 12 3.18 48.77 28.96
N VAL A 13 3.36 49.54 27.91
CA VAL A 13 2.87 49.20 26.54
C VAL A 13 3.46 47.87 26.01
N ALA A 14 4.69 47.54 26.38
CA ALA A 14 5.32 46.30 25.98
C ALA A 14 4.62 45.08 26.64
N ALA A 15 4.25 45.16 27.89
CA ALA A 15 3.47 44.14 28.59
C ALA A 15 2.08 43.95 27.96
N TYR A 16 1.39 45.03 27.63
CA TYR A 16 0.11 45.01 26.96
C TYR A 16 0.23 44.30 25.57
N LYS A 17 1.21 44.71 24.77
CA LYS A 17 1.44 44.06 23.45
C LYS A 17 1.75 42.59 23.57
N ALA A 18 2.52 42.14 24.57
CA ALA A 18 2.82 40.74 24.79
C ALA A 18 1.57 39.93 25.16
N LEU A 19 0.68 40.49 26.02
CA LEU A 19 -0.59 39.85 26.36
C LEU A 19 -1.53 39.77 25.15
N ARG A 20 -1.69 40.86 24.40
CA ARG A 20 -2.53 40.88 23.19
C ARG A 20 -2.07 39.88 22.16
N LYS A 21 -0.77 39.73 21.93
CA LYS A 21 -0.23 38.72 21.01
C LYS A 21 -0.59 37.29 21.44
N SER A 22 -0.57 37.03 22.75
CA SER A 22 -0.95 35.70 23.25
C SER A 22 -2.45 35.43 23.05
N GLU A 23 -3.30 36.44 23.30
CA GLU A 23 -4.74 36.35 23.04
C GLU A 23 -5.03 36.11 21.55
N GLU A 24 -4.44 36.91 20.65
CA GLU A 24 -4.56 36.72 19.20
C GLU A 24 -4.16 35.31 18.74
N THR A 25 -3.06 34.80 19.27
CA THR A 25 -2.64 33.41 18.97
C THR A 25 -3.66 32.38 19.43
N LEU A 26 -4.26 32.55 20.60
CA LEU A 26 -5.31 31.64 21.08
C LEU A 26 -6.59 31.76 20.28
N GLU A 27 -6.97 32.97 19.83
CA GLU A 27 -8.12 33.19 18.93
C GLU A 27 -7.90 32.47 17.58
N GLU A 28 -6.69 32.56 17.01
CA GLU A 28 -6.32 31.82 15.80
C GLU A 28 -6.45 30.29 16.00
N VAL A 29 -5.91 29.76 17.10
CA VAL A 29 -6.03 28.34 17.44
C VAL A 29 -7.50 27.94 17.62
N GLY A 30 -8.28 28.77 18.30
CA GLY A 30 -9.74 28.55 18.45
C GLY A 30 -10.46 28.48 17.11
N THR A 31 -10.11 29.37 16.18
CA THR A 31 -10.67 29.41 14.83
C THR A 31 -10.34 28.13 14.05
N VAL A 32 -9.07 27.68 14.08
CA VAL A 32 -8.62 26.43 13.41
C VAL A 32 -9.36 25.21 13.97
N LEU A 33 -9.52 25.15 15.28
CA LEU A 33 -10.22 24.07 15.98
C LEU A 33 -11.76 24.18 15.88
N LYS A 34 -12.29 25.27 15.32
CA LYS A 34 -13.73 25.58 15.31
C LYS A 34 -14.32 25.58 16.74
N ALA A 35 -13.58 26.13 17.68
CA ALA A 35 -14.04 26.34 19.05
C ALA A 35 -14.81 27.67 19.13
N ASN A 36 -16.11 27.61 19.42
CA ASN A 36 -16.97 28.80 19.51
C ASN A 36 -16.80 29.56 20.84
N ASP A 37 -16.10 28.99 21.80
CA ASP A 37 -15.84 29.55 23.12
C ASP A 37 -14.37 29.44 23.42
N PHE A 38 -13.75 30.57 23.70
CA PHE A 38 -12.33 30.71 24.02
C PHE A 38 -11.90 29.82 25.20
N ASN A 39 -12.79 29.71 26.22
CA ASN A 39 -12.51 28.89 27.39
C ASN A 39 -12.53 27.37 27.10
N LYS A 40 -13.03 26.95 25.95
CA LYS A 40 -13.15 25.55 25.51
C LYS A 40 -12.13 25.13 24.46
N ILE A 41 -11.14 25.97 24.15
CA ILE A 41 -10.11 25.64 23.14
C ILE A 41 -9.37 24.36 23.51
N VAL A 42 -8.97 24.22 24.78
CA VAL A 42 -8.25 23.03 25.27
C VAL A 42 -9.12 21.78 25.16
N GLU A 43 -10.36 21.84 25.66
CA GLU A 43 -11.31 20.73 25.56
C GLU A 43 -11.55 20.31 24.09
N LYS A 44 -11.65 21.29 23.20
CA LYS A 44 -11.82 21.04 21.77
C LYS A 44 -10.58 20.41 21.14
N ALA A 45 -9.39 20.84 21.54
CA ALA A 45 -8.12 20.24 21.10
C ALA A 45 -8.02 18.77 21.54
N GLU A 46 -8.30 18.48 22.81
CA GLU A 46 -8.30 17.12 23.37
C GLU A 46 -9.31 16.21 22.67
N SER A 47 -10.54 16.70 22.46
CA SER A 47 -11.56 15.93 21.74
C SER A 47 -11.18 15.66 20.29
N THR A 48 -10.55 16.62 19.61
CA THR A 48 -10.06 16.45 18.24
C THR A 48 -8.92 15.43 18.17
N MET A 49 -7.97 15.47 19.09
CA MET A 49 -6.89 14.47 19.19
C MET A 49 -7.43 13.08 19.48
N THR A 50 -8.42 12.97 20.35
CA THR A 50 -9.08 11.70 20.65
C THR A 50 -9.78 11.14 19.43
N ALA A 51 -10.55 11.97 18.72
CA ALA A 51 -11.22 11.58 17.47
C ALA A 51 -10.21 11.13 16.39
N LEU A 52 -9.10 11.88 16.24
CA LEU A 52 -8.04 11.52 15.30
C LEU A 52 -7.40 10.16 15.61
N ASN A 53 -7.13 9.88 16.89
CA ASN A 53 -6.58 8.59 17.31
C ASN A 53 -7.57 7.44 17.10
N THR A 54 -8.86 7.69 17.33
CA THR A 54 -9.92 6.70 17.08
C THR A 54 -10.03 6.40 15.59
N MET A 55 -10.07 7.44 14.75
CA MET A 55 -10.10 7.28 13.28
C MET A 55 -8.87 6.53 12.75
N LYS A 56 -7.68 6.79 13.27
CA LYS A 56 -6.46 6.03 12.89
C LYS A 56 -6.61 4.53 13.17
N LYS A 57 -7.05 4.17 14.37
CA LYS A 57 -7.29 2.76 14.75
C LYS A 57 -8.37 2.11 13.88
N GLU A 58 -9.42 2.85 13.55
CA GLU A 58 -10.48 2.37 12.68
C GLU A 58 -9.99 2.10 11.26
N ILE A 59 -9.19 3.01 10.70
CA ILE A 59 -8.54 2.83 9.39
C ILE A 59 -7.65 1.57 9.40
N GLU A 60 -6.81 1.39 10.42
CA GLU A 60 -5.97 0.19 10.55
C GLU A 60 -6.81 -1.09 10.61
N THR A 61 -7.90 -1.07 11.38
CA THR A 61 -8.82 -2.21 11.52
C THR A 61 -9.53 -2.52 10.21
N LEU A 62 -10.05 -1.50 9.53
CA LEU A 62 -10.73 -1.65 8.24
C LEU A 62 -9.78 -2.15 7.15
N THR A 63 -8.57 -1.59 7.10
CA THR A 63 -7.51 -2.04 6.17
C THR A 63 -7.16 -3.51 6.40
N SER A 64 -7.01 -3.92 7.66
CA SER A 64 -6.73 -5.32 8.01
C SER A 64 -7.88 -6.25 7.61
N LYS A 65 -9.14 -5.85 7.85
CA LYS A 65 -10.32 -6.63 7.40
C LYS A 65 -10.41 -6.73 5.88
N LEU A 66 -10.13 -5.65 5.18
CA LEU A 66 -10.14 -5.61 3.71
C LEU A 66 -9.09 -6.58 3.16
N ASN A 67 -7.87 -6.52 3.65
CA ASN A 67 -6.80 -7.43 3.26
C ASN A 67 -7.15 -8.90 3.54
N ALA A 68 -7.78 -9.20 4.66
CA ALA A 68 -8.23 -10.56 4.99
C ALA A 68 -9.35 -11.05 4.06
N LEU A 69 -10.27 -10.18 3.67
CA LEU A 69 -11.34 -10.51 2.70
C LEU A 69 -10.76 -10.71 1.29
N GLU A 70 -9.84 -9.86 0.86
CA GLU A 70 -9.14 -10.02 -0.42
C GLU A 70 -8.38 -11.35 -0.47
N ALA A 71 -7.62 -11.68 0.58
CA ALA A 71 -6.90 -12.95 0.68
C ALA A 71 -7.84 -14.16 0.63
N LYS A 72 -9.02 -14.08 1.28
CA LYS A 72 -10.01 -15.16 1.27
C LYS A 72 -10.68 -15.32 -0.11
N ASN A 73 -10.98 -14.23 -0.80
CA ASN A 73 -11.53 -14.26 -2.14
C ASN A 73 -10.52 -14.84 -3.15
N GLN A 74 -9.24 -14.56 -2.97
CA GLN A 74 -8.18 -15.04 -3.85
C GLN A 74 -7.82 -16.51 -3.61
N ALA A 75 -7.91 -16.98 -2.37
CA ALA A 75 -7.76 -18.41 -2.07
C ALA A 75 -8.81 -19.27 -2.79
N SER A 76 -9.97 -18.72 -3.15
CA SER A 76 -11.00 -19.38 -3.95
C SER A 76 -10.73 -19.38 -5.46
N GLN A 77 -9.70 -18.69 -5.93
CA GLN A 77 -9.29 -18.59 -7.35
C GLN A 77 -8.07 -19.48 -7.68
N VAL A 78 -7.62 -20.30 -6.75
CA VAL A 78 -6.53 -21.24 -7.02
C VAL A 78 -7.07 -22.36 -7.90
N GLU A 79 -6.49 -22.47 -9.10
CA GLU A 79 -6.75 -23.56 -10.04
C GLU A 79 -5.60 -24.58 -9.95
N GLU A 80 -5.87 -25.82 -10.33
CA GLU A 80 -4.82 -26.83 -10.51
C GLU A 80 -4.60 -27.04 -12.02
N VAL A 81 -3.38 -26.77 -12.47
CA VAL A 81 -2.95 -26.90 -13.86
C VAL A 81 -1.80 -27.92 -13.91
N ASN A 82 -2.04 -29.09 -14.55
CA ASN A 82 -1.05 -30.17 -14.67
C ASN A 82 -0.42 -30.59 -13.33
N GLY A 83 -1.20 -30.58 -12.24
CA GLY A 83 -0.72 -30.94 -10.90
C GLY A 83 -0.01 -29.81 -10.14
N VAL A 84 0.00 -28.60 -10.70
CA VAL A 84 0.58 -27.38 -10.10
C VAL A 84 -0.53 -26.42 -9.72
N LYS A 85 -0.52 -25.94 -8.48
CA LYS A 85 -1.44 -24.87 -8.06
C LYS A 85 -1.09 -23.58 -8.80
N PHE A 86 -2.06 -22.98 -9.41
CA PHE A 86 -1.93 -21.75 -10.17
C PHE A 86 -2.90 -20.69 -9.63
N LEU A 87 -2.39 -19.51 -9.32
CA LEU A 87 -3.19 -18.35 -8.90
C LEU A 87 -2.96 -17.20 -9.86
N TYR A 88 -4.03 -16.70 -10.44
CA TYR A 88 -4.03 -15.44 -11.19
C TYR A 88 -4.89 -14.40 -10.50
N THR A 89 -4.40 -13.16 -10.41
CA THR A 89 -5.18 -12.03 -9.93
C THR A 89 -4.77 -10.73 -10.60
N HIS A 90 -5.74 -9.82 -10.77
CA HIS A 90 -5.52 -8.46 -11.22
C HIS A 90 -5.79 -7.49 -10.07
N VAL A 91 -4.94 -6.46 -9.94
CA VAL A 91 -5.06 -5.45 -8.88
C VAL A 91 -4.83 -4.05 -9.44
N GLU A 92 -5.45 -3.06 -8.81
CA GLU A 92 -5.25 -1.63 -9.12
C GLU A 92 -4.36 -1.02 -8.03
N LYS A 93 -3.08 -1.40 -8.03
CA LYS A 93 -2.09 -0.96 -7.01
C LYS A 93 -0.77 -0.61 -7.70
N ASP A 94 0.03 0.21 -7.05
CA ASP A 94 1.37 0.52 -7.54
C ASP A 94 2.26 -0.73 -7.64
N ASN A 95 3.36 -0.60 -8.37
CA ASN A 95 4.27 -1.73 -8.63
C ASN A 95 4.87 -2.34 -7.36
N ALA A 96 5.10 -1.53 -6.32
CA ALA A 96 5.67 -2.03 -5.06
C ALA A 96 4.66 -2.87 -4.29
N ALA A 97 3.43 -2.40 -4.19
CA ALA A 97 2.33 -3.12 -3.54
C ALA A 97 1.95 -4.39 -4.31
N ALA A 98 1.82 -4.31 -5.65
CA ALA A 98 1.51 -5.48 -6.49
C ALA A 98 2.60 -6.55 -6.42
N LYS A 99 3.87 -6.14 -6.41
CA LYS A 99 5.00 -7.04 -6.22
C LYS A 99 4.98 -7.71 -4.86
N GLN A 100 4.72 -6.96 -3.79
CA GLN A 100 4.61 -7.52 -2.44
C GLN A 100 3.47 -8.56 -2.37
N MET A 101 2.31 -8.25 -2.96
CA MET A 101 1.20 -9.20 -3.04
C MET A 101 1.58 -10.50 -3.76
N ALA A 102 2.37 -10.42 -4.83
CA ALA A 102 2.84 -11.62 -5.52
C ALA A 102 3.73 -12.50 -4.63
N PHE A 103 4.54 -11.90 -3.76
CA PHE A 103 5.32 -12.64 -2.76
C PHE A 103 4.42 -13.26 -1.70
N ASP A 104 3.48 -12.49 -1.15
CA ASP A 104 2.59 -12.93 -0.08
C ASP A 104 1.71 -14.11 -0.56
N PHE A 105 1.18 -14.04 -1.78
CA PHE A 105 0.38 -15.12 -2.38
C PHE A 105 1.22 -16.37 -2.67
N ARG A 106 2.44 -16.21 -3.17
CA ARG A 106 3.36 -17.32 -3.37
C ARG A 106 3.61 -18.05 -2.05
N ASP A 107 3.87 -17.30 -0.98
CA ASP A 107 4.18 -17.86 0.33
C ASP A 107 2.94 -18.53 0.97
N GLN A 108 1.73 -17.98 0.73
CA GLN A 108 0.47 -18.59 1.15
C GLN A 108 0.10 -19.85 0.37
N LEU A 109 0.43 -19.90 -0.92
CA LEU A 109 0.12 -21.03 -1.78
C LEU A 109 0.90 -22.30 -1.37
N GLY A 110 2.05 -22.12 -0.75
CA GLY A 110 2.94 -23.17 -0.25
C GLY A 110 3.71 -23.91 -1.36
N SER A 111 3.03 -24.38 -2.39
CA SER A 111 3.61 -24.97 -3.62
C SER A 111 2.75 -24.55 -4.81
N GLY A 112 3.34 -23.84 -5.79
CA GLY A 112 2.61 -23.37 -6.98
C GLY A 112 3.22 -22.17 -7.68
N VAL A 113 2.45 -21.63 -8.61
CA VAL A 113 2.77 -20.47 -9.44
C VAL A 113 1.72 -19.39 -9.23
N VAL A 114 2.18 -18.17 -9.03
CA VAL A 114 1.34 -16.98 -8.85
C VAL A 114 1.63 -16.00 -9.96
N VAL A 115 0.59 -15.48 -10.58
CA VAL A 115 0.64 -14.37 -11.55
C VAL A 115 -0.21 -13.22 -11.00
N VAL A 116 0.41 -12.09 -10.76
CA VAL A 116 -0.28 -10.84 -10.37
C VAL A 116 -0.09 -9.83 -11.48
N THR A 117 -1.18 -9.28 -11.99
CA THR A 117 -1.15 -8.15 -12.91
C THR A 117 -1.63 -6.90 -12.21
N SER A 118 -1.10 -5.76 -12.59
CA SER A 118 -1.49 -4.47 -12.04
C SER A 118 -1.64 -3.42 -13.11
N THR A 119 -2.69 -2.60 -12.97
CA THR A 119 -2.87 -1.35 -13.72
C THR A 119 -2.94 -0.21 -12.71
N PHE A 120 -1.99 0.71 -12.78
CA PHE A 120 -1.93 1.87 -11.89
C PHE A 120 -1.38 3.09 -12.63
N GLU A 121 -2.11 4.22 -12.60
CA GLU A 121 -1.74 5.47 -13.28
C GLU A 121 -1.37 5.27 -14.77
N GLY A 122 -2.13 4.40 -15.47
CA GLY A 122 -1.91 4.11 -16.89
C GLY A 122 -0.70 3.22 -17.18
N LYS A 123 -0.04 2.67 -16.16
CA LYS A 123 1.05 1.71 -16.29
C LYS A 123 0.54 0.30 -16.02
N ASN A 124 0.86 -0.62 -16.91
CA ASN A 124 0.50 -2.02 -16.80
C ASN A 124 1.73 -2.86 -16.47
N SER A 125 1.64 -3.63 -15.41
CA SER A 125 2.73 -4.46 -14.91
C SER A 125 2.25 -5.86 -14.58
N TYR A 126 3.14 -6.84 -14.62
CA TYR A 126 2.86 -8.20 -14.21
C TYR A 126 4.04 -8.81 -13.46
N PHE A 127 3.71 -9.65 -12.52
CA PHE A 127 4.63 -10.29 -11.59
C PHE A 127 4.34 -11.78 -11.56
N VAL A 128 5.37 -12.59 -11.71
CA VAL A 128 5.27 -14.05 -11.66
C VAL A 128 6.16 -14.55 -10.54
N GLY A 129 5.54 -15.20 -9.56
CA GLY A 129 6.21 -15.86 -8.45
C GLY A 129 6.09 -17.39 -8.54
N ILE A 130 7.16 -18.11 -8.31
CA ILE A 130 7.19 -19.57 -8.25
C ILE A 130 7.75 -19.98 -6.90
N THR A 131 7.15 -20.96 -6.25
CA THR A 131 7.65 -21.53 -5.00
C THR A 131 8.95 -22.28 -5.23
N LYS A 132 9.84 -22.29 -4.24
CA LYS A 132 11.22 -22.78 -4.38
C LYS A 132 11.30 -24.25 -4.83
N ASP A 133 10.38 -25.08 -4.40
CA ASP A 133 10.25 -26.50 -4.76
C ASP A 133 10.05 -26.72 -6.27
N LEU A 134 9.38 -25.79 -6.94
CA LEU A 134 9.08 -25.84 -8.37
C LEU A 134 10.12 -25.15 -9.26
N THR A 135 11.08 -24.41 -8.71
CA THR A 135 12.07 -23.65 -9.49
C THR A 135 13.03 -24.49 -10.29
N ASN A 136 13.18 -25.79 -9.99
CA ASN A 136 13.97 -26.71 -10.79
C ASN A 136 13.27 -27.09 -12.11
N THR A 137 11.95 -27.16 -12.10
CA THR A 137 11.12 -27.55 -13.24
C THR A 137 10.66 -26.33 -14.04
N TYR A 138 10.19 -25.30 -13.34
CA TYR A 138 9.63 -24.08 -13.93
C TYR A 138 10.47 -22.87 -13.55
N LYS A 139 10.55 -21.89 -14.43
CA LYS A 139 11.31 -20.65 -14.19
C LYS A 139 10.43 -19.44 -14.46
N ALA A 140 10.30 -18.56 -13.48
CA ALA A 140 9.47 -17.37 -13.59
C ALA A 140 9.88 -16.47 -14.78
N GLY A 141 11.19 -16.38 -15.07
CA GLY A 141 11.68 -15.66 -16.24
C GLY A 141 11.21 -16.22 -17.58
N VAL A 142 10.97 -17.53 -17.67
CA VAL A 142 10.42 -18.19 -18.88
C VAL A 142 8.93 -17.88 -19.01
N LEU A 143 8.19 -17.91 -17.89
CA LEU A 143 6.75 -17.57 -17.86
C LEU A 143 6.52 -16.10 -18.20
N VAL A 144 7.34 -15.19 -17.67
CA VAL A 144 7.29 -13.76 -18.03
C VAL A 144 7.61 -13.55 -19.51
N LYS A 145 8.55 -14.31 -20.11
CA LYS A 145 8.81 -14.23 -21.56
C LYS A 145 7.59 -14.65 -22.38
N ALA A 146 6.88 -15.70 -21.99
CA ALA A 146 5.65 -16.11 -22.65
C ALA A 146 4.57 -14.99 -22.57
N MET A 147 4.46 -14.31 -21.43
CA MET A 147 3.58 -13.13 -21.31
C MET A 147 4.05 -11.96 -22.19
N ASN A 148 5.36 -11.69 -22.24
CA ASN A 148 5.93 -10.62 -23.09
C ASN A 148 5.56 -10.82 -24.58
N GLU A 149 5.62 -12.07 -25.07
CA GLU A 149 5.30 -12.39 -26.47
C GLU A 149 3.84 -12.11 -26.84
N VAL A 150 2.92 -12.30 -25.89
CA VAL A 150 1.48 -12.07 -26.09
C VAL A 150 1.11 -10.60 -25.90
N LEU A 151 1.73 -9.94 -24.91
CA LEU A 151 1.37 -8.58 -24.48
C LEU A 151 2.25 -7.49 -25.11
N ASP A 152 3.16 -7.84 -26.03
CA ASP A 152 4.21 -6.92 -26.54
C ASP A 152 4.99 -6.25 -25.40
N GLY A 153 5.16 -7.02 -24.31
CA GLY A 153 5.74 -6.54 -23.06
C GLY A 153 7.25 -6.73 -23.02
N ARG A 154 7.83 -6.20 -21.95
CA ARG A 154 9.26 -6.36 -21.65
C ARG A 154 9.42 -6.68 -20.17
N GLY A 155 10.29 -7.64 -19.89
CA GLY A 155 10.54 -8.05 -18.52
C GLY A 155 11.41 -9.28 -18.45
N GLY A 156 11.65 -9.72 -17.22
CA GLY A 156 12.44 -10.90 -16.90
C GLY A 156 12.72 -10.94 -15.40
N GLY A 157 13.55 -11.86 -14.98
CA GLY A 157 13.89 -12.00 -13.57
C GLY A 157 14.63 -13.28 -13.25
N LYS A 158 14.61 -13.64 -11.98
CA LYS A 158 15.21 -14.85 -11.42
C LYS A 158 14.29 -16.06 -11.63
N PRO A 159 14.78 -17.28 -11.41
CA PRO A 159 13.95 -18.48 -11.53
C PRO A 159 12.72 -18.50 -10.61
N ASP A 160 12.82 -17.93 -9.42
CA ASP A 160 11.77 -17.90 -8.40
C ASP A 160 10.84 -16.70 -8.52
N PHE A 161 11.29 -15.62 -9.19
CA PHE A 161 10.51 -14.40 -9.33
C PHE A 161 10.93 -13.59 -10.56
N ALA A 162 9.96 -13.21 -11.37
CA ALA A 162 10.17 -12.35 -12.52
C ALA A 162 9.04 -11.31 -12.65
N GLN A 163 9.31 -10.20 -13.32
CA GLN A 163 8.37 -9.12 -13.52
C GLN A 163 8.49 -8.55 -14.92
N GLY A 164 7.42 -7.97 -15.42
CA GLY A 164 7.40 -7.28 -16.69
C GLY A 164 6.38 -6.16 -16.73
N GLY A 165 6.36 -5.43 -17.83
CA GLY A 165 5.38 -4.41 -18.12
C GLY A 165 4.97 -4.47 -19.58
N ALA A 166 3.73 -4.06 -19.87
CA ALA A 166 3.18 -4.04 -21.21
C ALA A 166 2.44 -2.74 -21.49
N PRO A 167 2.30 -2.33 -22.77
CA PRO A 167 1.52 -1.17 -23.16
C PRO A 167 0.05 -1.31 -22.75
N THR A 168 -0.54 -2.49 -22.94
CA THR A 168 -1.91 -2.82 -22.57
C THR A 168 -2.00 -4.22 -21.94
N LEU A 169 -3.11 -4.51 -21.27
CA LEU A 169 -3.46 -5.84 -20.77
C LEU A 169 -4.67 -6.45 -21.49
N ASP A 170 -5.01 -5.94 -22.67
CA ASP A 170 -6.19 -6.37 -23.42
C ASP A 170 -6.18 -7.88 -23.76
N LYS A 171 -4.99 -8.46 -23.93
CA LYS A 171 -4.77 -9.89 -24.21
C LYS A 171 -4.33 -10.68 -22.98
N ILE A 172 -4.72 -10.22 -21.79
CA ILE A 172 -4.24 -10.84 -20.54
C ILE A 172 -4.68 -12.30 -20.42
N ASP A 173 -5.88 -12.65 -20.86
CA ASP A 173 -6.38 -14.01 -20.81
C ASP A 173 -5.55 -14.96 -21.69
N GLU A 174 -5.13 -14.48 -22.88
CA GLU A 174 -4.24 -15.22 -23.76
C GLU A 174 -2.83 -15.38 -23.12
N ALA A 175 -2.35 -14.33 -22.47
CA ALA A 175 -1.06 -14.36 -21.77
C ALA A 175 -1.08 -15.33 -20.58
N VAL A 176 -2.16 -15.33 -19.80
CA VAL A 176 -2.38 -16.30 -18.72
C VAL A 176 -2.48 -17.73 -19.25
N ALA A 177 -3.20 -17.93 -20.36
CA ALA A 177 -3.27 -19.23 -21.03
C ALA A 177 -1.89 -19.70 -21.52
N ALA A 178 -1.07 -18.80 -22.08
CA ALA A 178 0.30 -19.09 -22.47
C ALA A 178 1.18 -19.49 -21.27
N VAL A 179 1.00 -18.89 -20.10
CA VAL A 179 1.65 -19.31 -18.86
C VAL A 179 1.19 -20.70 -18.45
N LYS A 180 -0.12 -20.96 -18.42
CA LYS A 180 -0.71 -22.28 -18.06
C LYS A 180 -0.22 -23.40 -19.00
N SER A 181 0.00 -23.12 -20.28
CA SER A 181 0.51 -24.10 -21.24
C SER A 181 1.97 -24.47 -21.02
N LYS A 182 2.71 -23.72 -20.21
CA LYS A 182 4.12 -23.97 -19.85
C LYS A 182 4.27 -24.70 -18.49
N LEU A 183 3.18 -24.87 -17.76
CA LEU A 183 3.07 -25.66 -16.55
C LEU A 183 2.65 -27.09 -16.86
#